data_fccc715693fd1b1352e66b3220cbf7d4
#
_entry.id   fccc715693fd1b1352e66b3220cbf7d4
#
_cell.length_a   1.000
_cell.length_b   1.000
_cell.length_c   1.000
_cell.angle_alpha   90.00
_cell.angle_beta   90.00
_cell.angle_gamma   90.00
#
_symmetry.space_group_name_H-M   'P 1'
#
loop_
_entity.id
_entity.type
_entity.pdbx_description
1 polymer ?
#
loop_
_entity_poly.entity_id
_entity_poly.type
_entity_poly.pdbx_seq_one_letter_code
_entity_poly.pdbx_strand_id
1 'polypeptide(L)'
;MKLWIAAIGARPRDTFDVLARSYLDRIAPLLPGSGKSGGSKSGADAPVFRSEDALWEAAEHERGRTAPMLVLLDERGKQMSSETFAKWLGRERDEGRQLIIFAIGPADGWSEDSRKRATERLSLGPMTLAHELARVVLCEQIYRALTILAGHPYHRGGSR
;
A
#
# COMPACT_ATOMS: atom_id res chain seq x y z
N MET A 1 10.09 -1.91 -8.56
CA MET A 1 9.38 -1.25 -7.44
C MET A 1 8.78 -2.32 -6.55
N LYS A 2 8.99 -2.21 -5.25
CA LYS A 2 8.33 -3.05 -4.23
C LYS A 2 7.21 -2.26 -3.57
N LEU A 3 6.17 -2.96 -3.12
CA LEU A 3 5.07 -2.39 -2.34
C LEU A 3 4.92 -3.15 -1.02
N TRP A 4 4.84 -2.43 0.08
CA TRP A 4 4.39 -2.99 1.35
C TRP A 4 3.03 -2.43 1.72
N ILE A 5 2.14 -3.31 2.15
CA ILE A 5 0.88 -2.95 2.79
C ILE A 5 1.03 -3.28 4.28
N ALA A 6 1.72 -2.40 4.98
CA ALA A 6 2.09 -2.56 6.37
C ALA A 6 0.92 -2.28 7.32
N ALA A 7 0.91 -2.92 8.47
CA ALA A 7 -0.07 -2.62 9.52
C ALA A 7 0.61 -2.60 10.89
N ILE A 8 0.09 -1.76 11.78
CA ILE A 8 0.49 -1.72 13.19
C ILE A 8 -0.49 -2.58 14.00
N GLY A 9 0.05 -3.47 14.81
CA GLY A 9 -0.70 -4.35 15.70
C GLY A 9 -0.91 -5.75 15.16
N ALA A 10 -1.34 -6.66 16.04
CA ALA A 10 -1.66 -8.04 15.67
C ALA A 10 -2.89 -8.10 14.76
N ARG A 11 -2.81 -8.94 13.74
CA ARG A 11 -3.95 -9.22 12.85
C ARG A 11 -4.41 -10.66 13.04
N PRO A 12 -5.71 -10.88 13.31
CA PRO A 12 -6.26 -12.22 13.28
C PRO A 12 -6.19 -12.77 11.84
N ARG A 13 -5.99 -14.07 11.71
CA ARG A 13 -6.13 -14.78 10.43
C ARG A 13 -7.62 -15.04 10.22
N ASP A 14 -8.25 -14.17 9.47
CA ASP A 14 -9.69 -14.21 9.21
C ASP A 14 -9.99 -14.03 7.70
N THR A 15 -11.27 -13.89 7.39
CA THR A 15 -11.74 -13.67 6.02
C THR A 15 -11.13 -12.44 5.36
N PHE A 16 -10.88 -11.36 6.10
CA PHE A 16 -10.25 -10.16 5.57
C PHE A 16 -8.78 -10.42 5.18
N ASP A 17 -8.06 -11.24 5.94
CA ASP A 17 -6.70 -11.63 5.59
C ASP A 17 -6.67 -12.44 4.29
N VAL A 18 -7.60 -13.37 4.12
CA VAL A 18 -7.75 -14.15 2.87
C VAL A 18 -7.99 -13.23 1.67
N LEU A 19 -8.90 -12.26 1.79
CA LEU A 19 -9.18 -11.30 0.73
C LEU A 19 -7.99 -10.42 0.41
N ALA A 20 -7.31 -9.89 1.42
CA ALA A 20 -6.14 -9.06 1.21
C ALA A 20 -5.02 -9.81 0.50
N ARG A 21 -4.74 -11.05 0.90
CA ARG A 21 -3.76 -11.92 0.23
C ARG A 21 -4.11 -12.21 -1.21
N SER A 22 -5.39 -12.43 -1.50
CA SER A 22 -5.88 -12.62 -2.87
C SER A 22 -5.53 -11.43 -3.78
N TYR A 23 -5.62 -10.19 -3.27
CA TYR A 23 -5.18 -9.02 -4.03
C TYR A 23 -3.67 -8.91 -4.13
N LEU A 24 -2.93 -9.20 -3.06
CA LEU A 24 -1.46 -9.19 -3.08
C LEU A 24 -0.90 -10.14 -4.15
N ASP A 25 -1.47 -11.33 -4.27
CA ASP A 25 -1.08 -12.31 -5.28
C ASP A 25 -1.33 -11.81 -6.71
N ARG A 26 -2.35 -10.98 -6.92
CA ARG A 26 -2.62 -10.35 -8.21
C ARG A 26 -1.77 -9.10 -8.46
N ILE A 27 -1.38 -8.38 -7.40
CA ILE A 27 -0.53 -7.20 -7.47
C ILE A 27 0.89 -7.57 -7.91
N ALA A 28 1.46 -8.61 -7.30
CA ALA A 28 2.86 -8.98 -7.49
C ALA A 28 3.28 -9.11 -8.97
N PRO A 29 2.53 -9.81 -9.85
CA PRO A 29 2.89 -9.93 -11.27
C PRO A 29 2.83 -8.62 -12.06
N LEU A 30 2.08 -7.61 -11.57
CA LEU A 30 1.92 -6.31 -12.24
C LEU A 30 3.04 -5.33 -11.90
N LEU A 31 3.88 -5.65 -10.93
CA LEU A 31 4.98 -4.79 -10.53
C LEU A 31 6.20 -4.98 -11.45
N PRO A 32 6.94 -3.90 -11.77
CA PRO A 32 8.15 -3.99 -12.57
C PRO A 32 9.20 -4.92 -11.93
N GLY A 33 9.83 -5.75 -12.73
CA GLY A 33 10.87 -6.68 -12.26
C GLY A 33 10.35 -8.00 -11.70
N SER A 34 9.05 -8.29 -11.80
CA SER A 34 8.46 -9.57 -11.41
C SER A 34 8.76 -10.74 -12.37
N GLY A 35 9.68 -10.56 -13.31
CA GLY A 35 10.08 -11.59 -14.27
C GLY A 35 10.77 -12.78 -13.60
N LYS A 36 10.57 -13.97 -14.17
CA LYS A 36 11.02 -15.30 -13.78
C LYS A 36 12.54 -15.44 -13.59
N SER A 37 13.12 -14.86 -12.58
CA SER A 37 14.45 -15.28 -12.14
C SER A 37 14.38 -15.65 -10.67
N GLY A 38 14.74 -16.89 -10.38
CA GLY A 38 14.55 -17.52 -9.10
C GLY A 38 15.17 -16.72 -7.95
N GLY A 39 14.45 -16.64 -6.84
CA GLY A 39 14.96 -16.19 -5.56
C GLY A 39 14.60 -14.80 -5.09
N SER A 40 13.89 -13.98 -5.87
CA SER A 40 13.41 -12.70 -5.35
C SER A 40 12.01 -12.84 -4.73
N LYS A 41 11.88 -12.44 -3.47
CA LYS A 41 10.60 -12.29 -2.78
C LYS A 41 9.66 -11.48 -3.67
N SER A 42 8.38 -11.84 -3.69
CA SER A 42 7.33 -11.12 -4.43
C SER A 42 7.50 -9.60 -4.27
N GLY A 43 7.24 -8.84 -5.31
CA GLY A 43 7.31 -7.37 -5.26
C GLY A 43 6.27 -6.72 -4.35
N ALA A 44 5.37 -7.48 -3.74
CA ALA A 44 4.35 -7.03 -2.80
C ALA A 44 4.37 -7.88 -1.53
N ASP A 45 4.31 -7.23 -0.37
CA ASP A 45 4.30 -7.89 0.95
C ASP A 45 3.39 -7.13 1.92
N ALA A 46 2.97 -7.79 2.99
CA ALA A 46 2.07 -7.22 4.00
C ALA A 46 2.62 -7.41 5.42
N PRO A 47 3.73 -6.76 5.76
CA PRO A 47 4.34 -6.91 7.08
C PRO A 47 3.47 -6.30 8.19
N VAL A 48 3.56 -6.90 9.38
CA VAL A 48 2.93 -6.41 10.59
C VAL A 48 4.00 -5.97 11.57
N PHE A 49 3.85 -4.77 12.10
CA PHE A 49 4.75 -4.19 13.08
C PHE A 49 4.03 -4.02 14.42
N ARG A 50 4.74 -4.21 15.51
CA ARG A 50 4.21 -4.04 16.88
C ARG A 50 4.04 -2.58 17.28
N SER A 51 4.72 -1.65 16.61
CA SER A 51 4.70 -0.22 16.91
C SER A 51 5.03 0.63 15.69
N GLU A 52 4.73 1.92 15.76
CA GLU A 52 5.13 2.91 14.76
C GLU A 52 6.66 2.97 14.64
N ASP A 53 7.38 2.96 15.76
CA ASP A 53 8.86 2.98 15.75
C ASP A 53 9.44 1.79 15.01
N ALA A 54 8.89 0.59 15.20
CA ALA A 54 9.33 -0.60 14.49
C ALA A 54 9.10 -0.49 12.97
N LEU A 55 8.00 0.13 12.54
CA LEU A 55 7.75 0.43 11.13
C LEU A 55 8.81 1.39 10.57
N TRP A 56 9.09 2.49 11.26
CA TRP A 56 10.08 3.47 10.83
C TRP A 56 11.48 2.89 10.75
N GLU A 57 11.86 2.09 11.73
CA GLU A 57 13.14 1.38 11.75
C GLU A 57 13.27 0.42 10.55
N ALA A 58 12.23 -0.38 10.29
CA ALA A 58 12.22 -1.29 9.15
C ALA A 58 12.31 -0.53 7.82
N ALA A 59 11.63 0.61 7.70
CA ALA A 59 11.70 1.45 6.51
C ALA A 59 13.14 1.98 6.28
N GLU A 60 13.85 2.39 7.34
CA GLU A 60 15.24 2.82 7.21
C GLU A 60 16.18 1.68 6.79
N HIS A 61 15.96 0.46 7.27
CA HIS A 61 16.72 -0.72 6.83
C HIS A 61 16.54 -1.06 5.34
N GLU A 62 15.39 -0.73 4.77
CA GLU A 62 15.10 -0.92 3.33
C GLU A 62 15.61 0.24 2.46
N ARG A 63 16.29 1.22 3.04
CA ARG A 63 16.85 2.34 2.29
C ARG A 63 17.86 1.86 1.25
N GLY A 64 17.51 2.03 -0.02
CA GLY A 64 18.37 1.72 -1.14
C GLY A 64 18.92 3.00 -1.79
N ARG A 65 18.94 3.06 -3.13
CA ARG A 65 19.34 4.27 -3.87
C ARG A 65 18.37 5.44 -3.63
N THR A 66 17.10 5.13 -3.35
CA THR A 66 16.09 6.10 -2.95
C THR A 66 15.58 5.76 -1.54
N ALA A 67 15.19 6.78 -0.79
CA ALA A 67 14.51 6.55 0.47
C ALA A 67 13.14 5.90 0.23
N PRO A 68 12.70 4.94 1.07
CA PRO A 68 11.34 4.44 1.01
C PRO A 68 10.33 5.57 1.17
N MET A 69 9.25 5.49 0.40
CA MET A 69 8.13 6.41 0.54
C MET A 69 7.12 5.84 1.52
N LEU A 70 6.89 6.51 2.64
CA LEU A 70 5.84 6.14 3.59
C LEU A 70 4.57 6.94 3.31
N VAL A 71 3.50 6.19 3.01
CA VAL A 71 2.14 6.69 2.80
C VAL A 71 1.28 6.19 3.94
N LEU A 72 0.91 7.06 4.87
CA LEU A 72 0.04 6.68 5.97
C LEU A 72 -1.43 6.73 5.53
N LEU A 73 -2.20 5.67 5.80
CA LEU A 73 -3.64 5.75 5.77
C LEU A 73 -4.10 6.59 6.97
N ASP A 74 -4.72 7.71 6.67
CA ASP A 74 -5.20 8.68 7.66
C ASP A 74 -6.46 9.35 7.11
N GLU A 75 -7.54 9.39 7.90
CA GLU A 75 -8.79 10.05 7.49
C GLU A 75 -8.61 11.54 7.17
N ARG A 76 -7.57 12.18 7.73
CA ARG A 76 -7.17 13.57 7.45
C ARG A 76 -6.25 13.68 6.23
N GLY A 77 -5.97 12.57 5.55
CA GLY A 77 -5.10 12.54 4.38
C GLY A 77 -5.78 13.06 3.12
N LYS A 78 -5.01 13.07 2.05
CA LYS A 78 -5.49 13.46 0.73
C LYS A 78 -6.46 12.41 0.17
N GLN A 79 -7.62 12.85 -0.29
CA GLN A 79 -8.54 12.01 -1.04
C GLN A 79 -8.21 12.06 -2.53
N MET A 80 -8.25 10.91 -3.18
CA MET A 80 -8.00 10.78 -4.62
C MET A 80 -9.06 9.87 -5.24
N SER A 81 -9.42 10.15 -6.51
CA SER A 81 -10.12 9.16 -7.32
C SER A 81 -9.19 7.99 -7.65
N SER A 82 -9.73 6.85 -8.04
CA SER A 82 -8.93 5.69 -8.46
C SER A 82 -8.00 6.04 -9.61
N GLU A 83 -8.45 6.84 -10.57
CA GLU A 83 -7.65 7.30 -11.71
C GLU A 83 -6.51 8.25 -11.28
N THR A 84 -6.79 9.17 -10.36
CA THR A 84 -5.77 10.06 -9.81
C THR A 84 -4.72 9.28 -9.01
N PHE A 85 -5.17 8.32 -8.22
CA PHE A 85 -4.29 7.43 -7.47
C PHE A 85 -3.40 6.59 -8.41
N ALA A 86 -3.97 6.04 -9.49
CA ALA A 86 -3.22 5.32 -10.51
C ALA A 86 -2.14 6.20 -11.17
N LYS A 87 -2.48 7.43 -11.54
CA LYS A 87 -1.52 8.40 -12.12
C LYS A 87 -0.40 8.72 -11.14
N TRP A 88 -0.73 8.92 -9.87
CA TRP A 88 0.25 9.16 -8.82
C TRP A 88 1.20 7.98 -8.66
N LEU A 89 0.67 6.75 -8.55
CA LEU A 89 1.47 5.53 -8.43
C LEU A 89 2.37 5.32 -9.66
N GLY A 90 1.84 5.60 -10.85
CA GLY A 90 2.60 5.54 -12.11
C GLY A 90 3.78 6.51 -12.12
N ARG A 91 3.62 7.75 -11.65
CA ARG A 91 4.72 8.71 -11.54
C ARG A 91 5.82 8.22 -10.60
N GLU A 92 5.45 7.74 -9.42
CA GLU A 92 6.44 7.22 -8.46
C GLU A 92 7.24 6.04 -9.05
N ARG A 93 6.58 5.16 -9.78
CA ARG A 93 7.22 4.07 -10.52
C ARG A 93 8.20 4.61 -11.57
N ASP A 94 7.76 5.55 -12.40
CA ASP A 94 8.53 6.08 -13.54
C ASP A 94 9.70 6.96 -13.08
N GLU A 95 9.59 7.59 -11.90
CA GLU A 95 10.68 8.31 -11.23
C GLU A 95 11.69 7.38 -10.53
N GLY A 96 11.48 6.05 -10.61
CA GLY A 96 12.43 5.06 -10.10
C GLY A 96 12.31 4.78 -8.61
N ARG A 97 11.14 5.04 -8.00
CA ARG A 97 10.89 4.68 -6.60
C ARG A 97 11.07 3.17 -6.40
N GLN A 98 11.93 2.80 -5.44
CA GLN A 98 12.26 1.41 -5.19
C GLN A 98 11.27 0.72 -4.23
N LEU A 99 10.77 1.45 -3.22
CA LEU A 99 9.84 0.95 -2.23
C LEU A 99 8.81 2.02 -1.85
N ILE A 100 7.53 1.64 -1.91
CA ILE A 100 6.43 2.41 -1.33
C ILE A 100 5.81 1.56 -0.23
N ILE A 101 5.66 2.15 0.95
CA ILE A 101 5.05 1.53 2.13
C ILE A 101 3.72 2.24 2.39
N PHE A 102 2.63 1.56 2.11
CA PHE A 102 1.30 1.98 2.57
C PHE A 102 1.10 1.40 3.97
N ALA A 103 0.85 2.25 4.95
CA ALA A 103 0.77 1.82 6.33
C ALA A 103 -0.59 2.12 6.96
N ILE A 104 -1.18 1.09 7.55
CA ILE A 104 -2.42 1.16 8.31
C ILE A 104 -2.05 1.30 9.78
N GLY A 105 -2.53 2.37 10.41
CA GLY A 105 -2.13 2.76 11.76
C GLY A 105 -2.75 1.92 12.86
N PRO A 106 -2.38 2.21 14.11
CA PRO A 106 -3.01 1.62 15.27
C PRO A 106 -4.48 2.05 15.40
N ALA A 107 -5.25 1.33 16.22
CA ALA A 107 -6.70 1.54 16.38
C ALA A 107 -7.06 2.96 16.85
N ASP A 108 -6.19 3.61 17.61
CA ASP A 108 -6.34 4.98 18.12
C ASP A 108 -5.72 6.05 17.22
N GLY A 109 -5.31 5.67 16.01
CA GLY A 109 -4.74 6.57 15.00
C GLY A 109 -3.23 6.77 15.11
N TRP A 110 -2.67 7.49 14.15
CA TRP A 110 -1.26 7.81 14.08
C TRP A 110 -0.85 8.88 15.08
N SER A 111 0.38 8.80 15.60
CA SER A 111 1.00 9.89 16.35
C SER A 111 1.24 11.11 15.46
N GLU A 112 1.31 12.29 16.05
CA GLU A 112 1.67 13.52 15.31
C GLU A 112 3.08 13.45 14.73
N ASP A 113 4.01 12.75 15.42
CA ASP A 113 5.37 12.54 14.91
C ASP A 113 5.37 11.73 13.61
N SER A 114 4.64 10.61 13.57
CA SER A 114 4.50 9.81 12.35
C SER A 114 3.83 10.59 11.23
N ARG A 115 2.81 11.39 11.52
CA ARG A 115 2.16 12.24 10.52
C ARG A 115 3.11 13.26 9.91
N LYS A 116 4.01 13.83 10.69
CA LYS A 116 5.03 14.79 10.21
C LYS A 116 6.14 14.11 9.40
N ARG A 117 6.52 12.90 9.77
CA ARG A 117 7.59 12.13 9.10
C ARG A 117 7.12 11.50 7.79
N ALA A 118 5.84 11.22 7.65
CA ALA A 118 5.29 10.58 6.46
C ALA A 118 5.55 11.39 5.19
N THR A 119 5.82 10.69 4.10
CA THR A 119 5.97 11.32 2.78
C THR A 119 4.61 11.82 2.28
N GLU A 120 3.58 11.01 2.46
CA GLU A 120 2.20 11.31 2.08
C GLU A 120 1.23 10.75 3.12
N ARG A 121 0.03 11.30 3.13
CA ARG A 121 -1.11 10.75 3.87
C ARG A 121 -2.28 10.58 2.92
N LEU A 122 -2.84 9.38 2.89
CA LEU A 122 -3.92 8.99 1.99
C LEU A 122 -5.20 8.72 2.80
N SER A 123 -6.30 9.34 2.40
CA SER A 123 -7.62 9.03 2.96
C SER A 123 -8.43 8.20 1.97
N LEU A 124 -9.07 7.15 2.47
CA LEU A 124 -10.02 6.33 1.71
C LEU A 124 -11.44 6.91 1.72
N GLY A 125 -11.61 8.10 2.25
CA GLY A 125 -12.87 8.82 2.35
C GLY A 125 -13.13 9.34 3.77
N PRO A 126 -14.22 10.10 3.95
CA PRO A 126 -14.54 10.72 5.25
C PRO A 126 -15.14 9.73 6.26
N MET A 127 -15.59 8.57 5.82
CA MET A 127 -16.16 7.54 6.70
C MET A 127 -15.05 6.73 7.36
N THR A 128 -15.22 6.45 8.65
CA THR A 128 -14.32 5.56 9.38
C THR A 128 -14.53 4.11 8.94
N LEU A 129 -13.47 3.45 8.51
CA LEU A 129 -13.47 2.03 8.17
C LEU A 129 -12.84 1.22 9.30
N ALA A 130 -13.39 0.02 9.54
CA ALA A 130 -12.71 -0.95 10.38
C ALA A 130 -11.31 -1.24 9.81
N HIS A 131 -10.33 -1.41 10.68
CA HIS A 131 -8.92 -1.54 10.34
C HIS A 131 -8.64 -2.62 9.27
N GLU A 132 -9.20 -3.80 9.45
CA GLU A 132 -9.04 -4.92 8.51
C GLU A 132 -9.76 -4.66 7.17
N LEU A 133 -10.91 -4.00 7.19
CA LEU A 133 -11.62 -3.61 5.99
C LEU A 133 -10.85 -2.53 5.21
N ALA A 134 -10.29 -1.55 5.89
CA ALA A 134 -9.44 -0.52 5.26
C ALA A 134 -8.26 -1.16 4.52
N ARG A 135 -7.66 -2.21 5.08
CA ARG A 135 -6.59 -2.96 4.44
C ARG A 135 -7.03 -3.63 3.14
N VAL A 136 -8.19 -4.29 3.15
CA VAL A 136 -8.74 -4.93 1.94
C VAL A 136 -9.05 -3.89 0.87
N VAL A 137 -9.70 -2.78 1.24
CA VAL A 137 -10.01 -1.68 0.32
C VAL A 137 -8.73 -1.09 -0.29
N LEU A 138 -7.70 -0.89 0.51
CA LEU A 138 -6.41 -0.41 0.02
C LEU A 138 -5.77 -1.39 -0.97
N CYS A 139 -5.74 -2.68 -0.65
CA CYS A 139 -5.22 -3.70 -1.56
C CYS A 139 -5.97 -3.72 -2.89
N GLU A 140 -7.30 -3.62 -2.85
CA GLU A 140 -8.13 -3.53 -4.05
C GLU A 140 -7.80 -2.27 -4.87
N GLN A 141 -7.68 -1.11 -4.24
CA GLN A 141 -7.35 0.13 -4.95
C GLN A 141 -5.94 0.13 -5.54
N ILE A 142 -4.97 -0.48 -4.89
CA ILE A 142 -3.62 -0.67 -5.46
C ILE A 142 -3.69 -1.59 -6.68
N TYR A 143 -4.40 -2.71 -6.58
CA TYR A 143 -4.61 -3.61 -7.72
C TYR A 143 -5.29 -2.89 -8.89
N ARG A 144 -6.37 -2.16 -8.61
CA ARG A 144 -7.08 -1.33 -9.60
C ARG A 144 -6.16 -0.32 -10.27
N ALA A 145 -5.36 0.39 -9.50
CA ALA A 145 -4.41 1.37 -10.03
C ALA A 145 -3.39 0.72 -10.99
N LEU A 146 -2.84 -0.43 -10.63
CA LEU A 146 -1.90 -1.15 -11.49
C LEU A 146 -2.58 -1.68 -12.76
N THR A 147 -3.83 -2.11 -12.69
CA THR A 147 -4.59 -2.52 -13.88
C THR A 147 -4.91 -1.34 -14.79
N ILE A 148 -5.18 -0.16 -14.25
CA ILE A 148 -5.34 1.07 -15.03
C ILE A 148 -4.04 1.39 -15.78
N LEU A 149 -2.92 1.35 -15.09
CA LEU A 149 -1.59 1.62 -15.69
C LEU A 149 -1.20 0.60 -16.75
N ALA A 150 -1.63 -0.65 -16.61
CA ALA A 150 -1.38 -1.73 -17.59
C ALA A 150 -2.39 -1.74 -18.74
N GLY A 151 -3.41 -0.89 -18.73
CA GLY A 151 -4.49 -0.92 -19.75
C GLY A 151 -5.41 -2.13 -19.64
N HIS A 152 -5.43 -2.81 -18.50
CA HIS A 152 -6.25 -3.99 -18.26
C HIS A 152 -7.73 -3.60 -18.03
N PRO A 153 -8.72 -4.38 -18.52
CA PRO A 153 -10.14 -4.00 -18.45
C PRO A 153 -10.78 -4.06 -17.05
N TYR A 154 -10.07 -4.50 -16.03
CA TYR A 154 -10.61 -4.64 -14.66
C TYR A 154 -11.31 -3.38 -14.15
N HIS A 155 -10.73 -2.20 -14.39
CA HIS A 155 -11.30 -0.94 -13.92
C HIS A 155 -12.61 -0.54 -14.61
N ARG A 156 -12.90 -1.08 -15.77
CA ARG A 156 -14.12 -0.80 -16.55
C ARG A 156 -15.34 -1.58 -16.06
N GLY A 157 -15.15 -2.64 -15.30
CA GLY A 157 -16.21 -3.47 -14.73
C GLY A 157 -17.01 -2.83 -13.59
N GLY A 158 -16.59 -1.67 -13.08
CA GLY A 158 -17.27 -0.91 -12.03
C GLY A 158 -18.21 0.19 -12.53
N SER A 159 -18.28 0.41 -13.82
CA SER A 159 -19.14 1.45 -14.44
C SER A 159 -20.41 0.81 -14.99
N ARG A 160 -21.29 0.38 -14.11
CA ARG A 160 -22.67 0.04 -14.44
C ARG A 160 -23.61 0.72 -13.49
#